data_6912789689bc1e07ed41a8c97d881a28
#
_entry.id   6912789689bc1e07ed41a8c97d881a28
#
_cell.length_a   1.000
_cell.length_b   1.000
_cell.length_c   1.000
_cell.angle_alpha   90.00
_cell.angle_beta   90.00
_cell.angle_gamma   90.00
#
_symmetry.space_group_name_H-M   'P 1'
#
loop_
_entity.id
_entity.type
_entity.pdbx_description
1 polymer ?
#
loop_
_entity_poly.entity_id
_entity_poly.type
_entity_poly.pdbx_seq_one_letter_code
_entity_poly.pdbx_strand_id
1 'polypeptide(L)'
;MLEVWRAYYEKLSNEEFSWNKDTLTATDTTEGPCEKITTAEVLAAIKKMKKSKAAGPSGVVSDMLKAAGDAGTVWVTDVCNAVVRDGKIPEDWCKSWMVNVYKGKGNALECNSYRGIRLLEHVLKILERVVEERVRRIVKIDDMQFGFMKEKGTTDAIFIVRQLQEKYRAKKKDLWMAFVDLEKAFDRVPREVVWWALRSLGVDEWLVSVIQAMYADTSTMVKLNGKVSKGFGVRVGVHQGSVLSPLLFIIVLEALSRGFRGGLPMELLYADDLVLLADSEEGLVDKIKKWKVGMEEKGLRVNMAKTKVMRCRDGAGQAVKSGKFPCGVCNKGVGINSIECASCHAWIHRRCSGIIGKLKPASDYCCSKCRGGNPGRSDVLQQISLEVGQDLECVDKFCYLGDVIAAGGGAEEASRARVRCAWAKFK
;
A
#
# COMPACT_ATOMS: atom_id res chain seq x y z
N MET A 1 -18.49 -20.30 -10.74
CA MET A 1 -17.74 -19.02 -10.62
C MET A 1 -18.19 -18.19 -9.42
N LEU A 2 -19.50 -17.88 -9.24
CA LEU A 2 -20.01 -17.09 -8.12
C LEU A 2 -19.63 -17.69 -6.74
N GLU A 3 -19.80 -19.01 -6.56
CA GLU A 3 -19.44 -19.71 -5.32
C GLU A 3 -17.93 -19.73 -5.05
N VAL A 4 -17.09 -19.76 -6.08
CA VAL A 4 -15.62 -19.64 -5.92
C VAL A 4 -15.27 -18.28 -5.32
N TRP A 5 -15.88 -17.20 -5.83
CA TRP A 5 -15.71 -15.87 -5.28
C TRP A 5 -16.25 -15.75 -3.85
N ARG A 6 -17.43 -16.33 -3.58
CA ARG A 6 -18.00 -16.35 -2.24
C ARG A 6 -17.05 -17.02 -1.26
N ALA A 7 -16.59 -18.24 -1.55
CA ALA A 7 -15.68 -18.98 -0.69
C ALA A 7 -14.35 -18.22 -0.48
N TYR A 8 -13.80 -17.59 -1.53
CA TYR A 8 -12.60 -16.78 -1.43
C TYR A 8 -12.74 -15.60 -0.46
N TYR A 9 -13.84 -14.80 -0.61
CA TYR A 9 -14.04 -13.66 0.26
C TYR A 9 -14.49 -14.04 1.67
N GLU A 10 -15.26 -15.11 1.82
CA GLU A 10 -15.65 -15.65 3.12
C GLU A 10 -14.40 -16.03 3.93
N LYS A 11 -13.48 -16.76 3.31
CA LYS A 11 -12.19 -17.09 3.91
C LYS A 11 -11.38 -15.83 4.24
N LEU A 12 -11.26 -14.89 3.31
CA LEU A 12 -10.51 -13.64 3.50
C LEU A 12 -11.04 -12.78 4.65
N SER A 13 -12.37 -12.74 4.83
CA SER A 13 -13.06 -11.88 5.79
C SER A 13 -13.27 -12.50 7.16
N ASN A 14 -12.83 -13.77 7.38
CA ASN A 14 -13.05 -14.49 8.63
C ASN A 14 -11.80 -15.15 9.21
N GLU A 15 -10.66 -15.09 8.51
CA GLU A 15 -9.39 -15.62 9.01
C GLU A 15 -8.42 -14.49 9.34
N GLU A 16 -7.93 -14.46 10.57
CA GLU A 16 -6.81 -13.62 11.00
C GLU A 16 -5.47 -14.32 10.72
N PHE A 17 -4.40 -13.54 10.62
CA PHE A 17 -3.07 -14.11 10.80
C PHE A 17 -2.90 -14.52 12.25
N SER A 18 -2.07 -15.54 12.52
CA SER A 18 -1.73 -15.90 13.89
C SER A 18 -0.98 -14.75 14.58
N TRP A 19 -1.43 -14.35 15.75
CA TRP A 19 -0.81 -13.32 16.58
C TRP A 19 -1.12 -13.59 18.05
N ASN A 20 -0.32 -13.02 18.97
CA ASN A 20 -0.52 -13.22 20.39
C ASN A 20 -1.44 -12.11 20.95
N LYS A 21 -2.67 -12.46 21.32
CA LYS A 21 -3.65 -11.52 21.87
C LYS A 21 -3.21 -10.91 23.21
N ASP A 22 -2.40 -11.62 23.99
CA ASP A 22 -1.88 -11.17 25.28
C ASP A 22 -0.93 -9.97 25.16
N THR A 23 -0.45 -9.68 23.94
CA THR A 23 0.38 -8.49 23.68
C THR A 23 -0.42 -7.20 23.62
N LEU A 24 -1.77 -7.26 23.58
CA LEU A 24 -2.60 -6.08 23.73
C LEU A 24 -2.66 -5.69 25.21
N THR A 25 -1.89 -4.67 25.57
CA THR A 25 -1.99 -4.07 26.90
C THR A 25 -3.37 -3.43 27.08
N ALA A 26 -3.95 -3.60 28.25
CA ALA A 26 -5.17 -2.87 28.59
C ALA A 26 -4.93 -1.35 28.41
N THR A 27 -5.87 -0.69 27.77
CA THR A 27 -5.88 0.77 27.62
C THR A 27 -7.03 1.35 28.43
N ASP A 28 -6.76 2.43 29.14
CA ASP A 28 -7.81 3.16 29.83
C ASP A 28 -8.83 3.69 28.82
N THR A 29 -10.10 3.61 29.17
CA THR A 29 -11.18 4.21 28.39
C THR A 29 -11.26 5.69 28.68
N THR A 30 -11.32 6.50 27.63
CA THR A 30 -11.54 7.94 27.77
C THR A 30 -13.05 8.20 27.79
N GLU A 31 -13.56 8.67 28.93
CA GLU A 31 -14.95 9.11 29.03
C GLU A 31 -15.05 10.54 28.46
N GLY A 32 -15.80 10.69 27.38
CA GLY A 32 -16.06 12.00 26.75
C GLY A 32 -17.56 12.30 26.69
N PRO A 33 -17.95 13.58 26.50
CA PRO A 33 -19.35 13.95 26.37
C PRO A 33 -19.93 13.33 25.09
N CYS A 34 -21.01 12.55 25.25
CA CYS A 34 -21.74 11.99 24.12
C CYS A 34 -22.59 13.08 23.45
N GLU A 35 -21.97 13.88 22.60
CA GLU A 35 -22.63 14.97 21.90
C GLU A 35 -23.55 14.46 20.80
N LYS A 36 -24.79 14.98 20.75
CA LYS A 36 -25.73 14.69 19.67
C LYS A 36 -25.13 15.07 18.31
N ILE A 37 -25.42 14.24 17.32
CA ILE A 37 -25.12 14.57 15.92
C ILE A 37 -26.07 15.68 15.48
N THR A 38 -25.50 16.73 14.89
CA THR A 38 -26.25 17.91 14.43
C THR A 38 -26.67 17.76 12.95
N THR A 39 -27.77 18.42 12.59
CA THR A 39 -28.20 18.51 11.18
C THR A 39 -27.14 19.15 10.29
N ALA A 40 -26.34 20.06 10.83
CA ALA A 40 -25.23 20.69 10.10
C ALA A 40 -24.13 19.69 9.72
N GLU A 41 -23.74 18.78 10.63
CA GLU A 41 -22.78 17.71 10.36
C GLU A 41 -23.32 16.75 9.28
N VAL A 42 -24.58 16.33 9.40
CA VAL A 42 -25.24 15.45 8.42
C VAL A 42 -25.33 16.11 7.06
N LEU A 43 -25.75 17.37 6.98
CA LEU A 43 -25.80 18.14 5.73
C LEU A 43 -24.40 18.26 5.07
N ALA A 44 -23.37 18.55 5.87
CA ALA A 44 -22.00 18.62 5.39
C ALA A 44 -21.53 17.25 4.85
N ALA A 45 -21.89 16.15 5.52
CA ALA A 45 -21.61 14.79 5.07
C ALA A 45 -22.32 14.46 3.75
N ILE A 46 -23.61 14.79 3.61
CA ILE A 46 -24.39 14.60 2.38
C ILE A 46 -23.78 15.41 1.21
N LYS A 47 -23.40 16.68 1.43
CA LYS A 47 -22.76 17.52 0.42
C LYS A 47 -21.45 16.93 -0.11
N LYS A 48 -20.64 16.33 0.75
CA LYS A 48 -19.38 15.66 0.38
C LYS A 48 -19.57 14.35 -0.40
N MET A 49 -20.77 13.76 -0.45
CA MET A 49 -21.00 12.53 -1.21
C MET A 49 -20.92 12.81 -2.72
N LYS A 50 -20.22 11.92 -3.44
CA LYS A 50 -20.09 12.01 -4.91
C LYS A 50 -21.36 11.49 -5.56
N LYS A 51 -21.86 12.20 -6.60
CA LYS A 51 -22.99 11.75 -7.45
C LYS A 51 -22.64 10.50 -8.25
N SER A 52 -23.64 9.82 -8.74
CA SER A 52 -23.52 8.66 -9.67
C SER A 52 -22.64 7.54 -9.12
N LYS A 53 -22.67 7.29 -7.82
CA LYS A 53 -22.00 6.14 -7.19
C LYS A 53 -22.97 4.98 -7.01
N ALA A 54 -22.45 3.75 -7.17
CA ALA A 54 -23.22 2.53 -7.00
C ALA A 54 -23.82 2.46 -5.59
N ALA A 55 -25.10 2.07 -5.52
CA ALA A 55 -25.83 1.88 -4.27
C ALA A 55 -25.38 0.61 -3.54
N GLY A 56 -25.67 0.57 -2.24
CA GLY A 56 -25.71 -0.65 -1.44
C GLY A 56 -26.93 -1.52 -1.75
N PRO A 57 -27.22 -2.54 -0.92
CA PRO A 57 -28.35 -3.45 -1.11
C PRO A 57 -29.74 -2.79 -1.17
N SER A 58 -29.96 -1.70 -0.42
CA SER A 58 -31.25 -0.98 -0.42
C SER A 58 -31.56 -0.24 -1.73
N GLY A 59 -30.54 0.00 -2.57
CA GLY A 59 -30.68 0.81 -3.78
C GLY A 59 -30.67 2.31 -3.54
N VAL A 60 -30.59 2.80 -2.29
CA VAL A 60 -30.51 4.24 -1.97
C VAL A 60 -29.17 4.81 -2.43
N VAL A 61 -29.22 5.85 -3.27
CA VAL A 61 -28.03 6.53 -3.79
C VAL A 61 -27.90 7.95 -3.22
N SER A 62 -26.70 8.50 -3.31
CA SER A 62 -26.40 9.86 -2.85
C SER A 62 -27.26 10.94 -3.50
N ASP A 63 -27.68 10.71 -4.74
CA ASP A 63 -28.52 11.67 -5.47
C ASP A 63 -29.92 11.75 -4.87
N MET A 64 -30.50 10.63 -4.40
CA MET A 64 -31.76 10.61 -3.67
C MET A 64 -31.65 11.35 -2.34
N LEU A 65 -30.59 11.10 -1.57
CA LEU A 65 -30.34 11.77 -0.28
C LEU A 65 -30.18 13.27 -0.45
N LYS A 66 -29.51 13.73 -1.53
CA LYS A 66 -29.40 15.14 -1.86
C LYS A 66 -30.71 15.77 -2.30
N ALA A 67 -31.55 15.03 -3.02
CA ALA A 67 -32.86 15.50 -3.48
C ALA A 67 -33.89 15.59 -2.35
N ALA A 68 -33.71 14.82 -1.26
CA ALA A 68 -34.61 14.85 -0.10
C ALA A 68 -34.57 16.17 0.71
N GLY A 69 -33.60 17.05 0.45
CA GLY A 69 -33.51 18.38 1.04
C GLY A 69 -33.41 18.38 2.56
N ASP A 70 -33.99 19.42 3.17
CA ASP A 70 -33.92 19.64 4.63
C ASP A 70 -34.66 18.55 5.41
N ALA A 71 -35.84 18.14 4.95
CA ALA A 71 -36.62 17.09 5.60
C ALA A 71 -35.85 15.76 5.64
N GLY A 72 -35.21 15.38 4.52
CA GLY A 72 -34.34 14.21 4.48
C GLY A 72 -33.12 14.33 5.39
N THR A 73 -32.54 15.54 5.48
CA THR A 73 -31.40 15.78 6.38
C THR A 73 -31.80 15.62 7.85
N VAL A 74 -32.97 16.16 8.25
CA VAL A 74 -33.49 15.97 9.62
C VAL A 74 -33.74 14.51 9.91
N TRP A 75 -34.43 13.78 9.02
CA TRP A 75 -34.70 12.36 9.19
C TRP A 75 -33.39 11.52 9.35
N VAL A 76 -32.38 11.75 8.49
CA VAL A 76 -31.08 11.07 8.61
C VAL A 76 -30.39 11.42 9.92
N THR A 77 -30.52 12.66 10.40
CA THR A 77 -29.95 13.11 11.68
C THR A 77 -30.59 12.33 12.85
N ASP A 78 -31.90 12.19 12.84
CA ASP A 78 -32.64 11.46 13.87
C ASP A 78 -32.24 9.97 13.91
N VAL A 79 -32.11 9.35 12.74
CA VAL A 79 -31.63 7.96 12.64
C VAL A 79 -30.19 7.83 13.15
N CYS A 80 -29.29 8.75 12.80
CA CYS A 80 -27.92 8.75 13.30
C CYS A 80 -27.88 8.91 14.84
N ASN A 81 -28.70 9.78 15.40
CA ASN A 81 -28.80 9.96 16.86
C ASN A 81 -29.44 8.74 17.55
N ALA A 82 -30.37 8.06 16.92
CA ALA A 82 -30.91 6.80 17.43
C ALA A 82 -29.81 5.72 17.49
N VAL A 83 -28.97 5.60 16.45
CA VAL A 83 -27.80 4.70 16.46
C VAL A 83 -26.85 5.00 17.61
N VAL A 84 -26.54 6.28 17.84
CA VAL A 84 -25.64 6.69 18.95
C VAL A 84 -26.26 6.34 20.30
N ARG A 85 -27.56 6.61 20.50
CA ARG A 85 -28.27 6.34 21.74
C ARG A 85 -28.42 4.85 22.03
N ASP A 86 -28.84 4.09 21.00
CA ASP A 86 -29.24 2.69 21.16
C ASP A 86 -28.06 1.71 20.99
N GLY A 87 -26.89 2.20 20.51
CA GLY A 87 -25.70 1.40 20.28
C GLY A 87 -25.88 0.33 19.18
N LYS A 88 -26.89 0.49 18.32
CA LYS A 88 -27.25 -0.51 17.31
C LYS A 88 -27.40 0.13 15.92
N ILE A 89 -26.84 -0.53 14.93
CA ILE A 89 -27.00 -0.18 13.50
C ILE A 89 -28.27 -0.84 12.96
N PRO A 90 -29.07 -0.16 12.15
CA PRO A 90 -30.19 -0.79 11.45
C PRO A 90 -29.74 -2.02 10.66
N GLU A 91 -30.51 -3.11 10.73
CA GLU A 91 -30.15 -4.41 10.12
C GLU A 91 -29.79 -4.30 8.63
N ASP A 92 -30.50 -3.46 7.88
CA ASP A 92 -30.23 -3.26 6.46
C ASP A 92 -28.88 -2.58 6.20
N TRP A 93 -28.37 -1.78 7.16
CA TRP A 93 -27.05 -1.16 7.02
C TRP A 93 -25.91 -2.13 7.30
N CYS A 94 -26.18 -3.26 7.97
CA CYS A 94 -25.21 -4.33 8.21
C CYS A 94 -24.92 -5.16 6.95
N LYS A 95 -25.76 -5.03 5.90
CA LYS A 95 -25.65 -5.78 4.65
C LYS A 95 -24.83 -5.01 3.61
N SER A 96 -24.06 -5.71 2.80
CA SER A 96 -23.28 -5.08 1.72
C SER A 96 -23.16 -5.99 0.51
N TRP A 97 -22.83 -5.41 -0.65
CA TRP A 97 -22.40 -6.16 -1.82
C TRP A 97 -20.89 -6.10 -1.99
N MET A 98 -20.28 -7.24 -2.31
CA MET A 98 -18.87 -7.34 -2.70
C MET A 98 -18.78 -7.38 -4.21
N VAL A 99 -18.05 -6.44 -4.81
CA VAL A 99 -17.78 -6.38 -6.24
C VAL A 99 -16.29 -6.51 -6.52
N ASN A 100 -15.95 -7.22 -7.59
CA ASN A 100 -14.58 -7.53 -7.97
C ASN A 100 -14.03 -6.45 -8.91
N VAL A 101 -12.93 -5.81 -8.55
CA VAL A 101 -12.21 -4.85 -9.40
C VAL A 101 -10.84 -5.43 -9.73
N TYR A 102 -10.61 -5.72 -11.02
CA TYR A 102 -9.31 -6.24 -11.48
C TYR A 102 -8.19 -5.22 -11.22
N LYS A 103 -7.06 -5.70 -10.69
CA LYS A 103 -5.89 -4.85 -10.33
C LYS A 103 -5.09 -4.37 -11.56
N GLY A 104 -5.46 -4.81 -12.77
CA GLY A 104 -4.71 -4.51 -14.00
C GLY A 104 -3.38 -5.28 -14.14
N LYS A 105 -3.12 -6.24 -13.24
CA LYS A 105 -1.91 -7.09 -13.24
C LYS A 105 -2.21 -8.45 -12.60
N GLY A 106 -1.40 -9.44 -12.93
CA GLY A 106 -1.58 -10.83 -12.49
C GLY A 106 -2.53 -11.61 -13.41
N ASN A 107 -2.73 -12.89 -13.09
CA ASN A 107 -3.61 -13.77 -13.86
C ASN A 107 -5.08 -13.40 -13.59
N ALA A 108 -5.84 -13.07 -14.63
CA ALA A 108 -7.26 -12.72 -14.51
C ALA A 108 -8.15 -13.89 -14.04
N LEU A 109 -7.67 -15.12 -14.08
CA LEU A 109 -8.37 -16.30 -13.56
C LEU A 109 -8.17 -16.51 -12.05
N GLU A 110 -7.29 -15.74 -11.42
CA GLU A 110 -6.99 -15.85 -9.99
C GLU A 110 -7.71 -14.76 -9.19
N CYS A 111 -8.39 -15.17 -8.10
CA CYS A 111 -9.09 -14.23 -7.21
C CYS A 111 -8.14 -13.18 -6.60
N ASN A 112 -6.89 -13.53 -6.32
CA ASN A 112 -5.87 -12.61 -5.79
C ASN A 112 -5.53 -11.45 -6.73
N SER A 113 -5.82 -11.56 -8.03
CA SER A 113 -5.63 -10.49 -9.02
C SER A 113 -6.71 -9.41 -8.96
N TYR A 114 -7.66 -9.53 -8.06
CA TYR A 114 -8.76 -8.58 -7.89
C TYR A 114 -8.74 -7.94 -6.49
N ARG A 115 -9.36 -6.74 -6.41
CA ARG A 115 -9.74 -6.09 -5.15
C ARG A 115 -11.23 -6.28 -4.94
N GLY A 116 -11.63 -6.72 -3.74
CA GLY A 116 -13.02 -6.74 -3.33
C GLY A 116 -13.43 -5.39 -2.78
N ILE A 117 -14.34 -4.70 -3.47
CA ILE A 117 -14.88 -3.42 -3.00
C ILE A 117 -16.26 -3.66 -2.44
N ARG A 118 -16.51 -3.24 -1.20
CA ARG A 118 -17.81 -3.31 -0.55
C ARG A 118 -18.69 -2.12 -0.92
N LEU A 119 -19.85 -2.38 -1.44
CA LEU A 119 -20.88 -1.38 -1.66
C LEU A 119 -21.77 -1.36 -0.41
N LEU A 120 -21.43 -0.45 0.49
CA LEU A 120 -22.15 -0.17 1.75
C LEU A 120 -23.31 0.78 1.49
N GLU A 121 -24.28 0.79 2.41
CA GLU A 121 -25.42 1.70 2.37
C GLU A 121 -24.97 3.17 2.42
N HIS A 122 -25.58 4.01 1.60
CA HIS A 122 -25.20 5.41 1.52
C HIS A 122 -25.54 6.19 2.78
N VAL A 123 -26.60 5.82 3.48
CA VAL A 123 -26.95 6.44 4.78
C VAL A 123 -25.90 6.09 5.83
N LEU A 124 -25.45 4.83 5.88
CA LEU A 124 -24.33 4.43 6.75
C LEU A 124 -23.06 5.28 6.49
N LYS A 125 -22.76 5.54 5.21
CA LYS A 125 -21.61 6.41 4.85
C LYS A 125 -21.74 7.85 5.33
N ILE A 126 -22.96 8.34 5.56
CA ILE A 126 -23.15 9.67 6.18
C ILE A 126 -22.73 9.60 7.66
N LEU A 127 -23.21 8.59 8.39
CA LEU A 127 -22.80 8.37 9.78
C LEU A 127 -21.29 8.16 9.90
N GLU A 128 -20.70 7.32 9.02
CA GLU A 128 -19.25 7.13 8.95
C GLU A 128 -18.48 8.46 8.80
N ARG A 129 -18.99 9.40 7.97
CA ARG A 129 -18.35 10.71 7.78
C ARG A 129 -18.41 11.59 9.01
N VAL A 130 -19.55 11.59 9.70
CA VAL A 130 -19.70 12.36 10.95
C VAL A 130 -18.73 11.82 11.98
N VAL A 131 -18.70 10.49 12.16
CA VAL A 131 -17.78 9.83 13.10
C VAL A 131 -16.32 10.05 12.70
N GLU A 132 -15.99 9.93 11.41
CA GLU A 132 -14.63 10.19 10.90
C GLU A 132 -14.16 11.60 11.23
N GLU A 133 -14.97 12.63 10.99
CA GLU A 133 -14.62 14.02 11.30
C GLU A 133 -14.45 14.24 12.81
N ARG A 134 -15.27 13.59 13.66
CA ARG A 134 -15.14 13.68 15.12
C ARG A 134 -13.87 12.99 15.61
N VAL A 135 -13.60 11.76 15.15
CA VAL A 135 -12.37 11.03 15.51
C VAL A 135 -11.13 11.79 15.06
N ARG A 136 -11.13 12.40 13.86
CA ARG A 136 -9.98 13.21 13.37
C ARG A 136 -9.68 14.44 14.22
N ARG A 137 -10.64 14.98 14.97
CA ARG A 137 -10.39 16.10 15.91
C ARG A 137 -9.67 15.66 17.17
N ILE A 138 -9.85 14.39 17.55
CA ILE A 138 -9.27 13.80 18.77
C ILE A 138 -7.88 13.25 18.48
N VAL A 139 -7.75 12.41 17.43
CA VAL A 139 -6.50 11.68 17.16
C VAL A 139 -5.43 12.57 16.55
N LYS A 140 -4.22 12.43 17.07
CA LYS A 140 -3.02 13.05 16.51
C LYS A 140 -2.20 11.98 15.78
N ILE A 141 -2.13 12.10 14.46
CA ILE A 141 -1.33 11.22 13.58
C ILE A 141 -0.01 11.93 13.26
N ASP A 142 1.08 11.18 13.33
CA ASP A 142 2.43 11.68 13.07
C ASP A 142 2.61 12.17 11.62
N ASP A 143 3.51 13.12 11.43
CA ASP A 143 3.79 13.73 10.13
C ASP A 143 4.40 12.76 9.12
N MET A 144 4.95 11.62 9.56
CA MET A 144 5.44 10.55 8.69
C MET A 144 4.33 9.86 7.90
N GLN A 145 3.05 9.99 8.30
CA GLN A 145 1.92 9.44 7.57
C GLN A 145 1.43 10.41 6.50
N PHE A 146 1.46 9.99 5.24
CA PHE A 146 0.99 10.74 4.08
C PHE A 146 -0.33 10.21 3.55
N GLY A 147 -0.57 8.89 3.65
CA GLY A 147 -1.80 8.27 3.15
C GLY A 147 -3.03 8.68 3.94
N PHE A 148 -4.12 9.02 3.24
CA PHE A 148 -5.41 9.40 3.82
C PHE A 148 -5.38 10.61 4.77
N MET A 149 -4.32 11.40 4.75
CA MET A 149 -4.20 12.66 5.48
C MET A 149 -4.68 13.83 4.62
N LYS A 150 -5.32 14.83 5.26
CA LYS A 150 -5.68 16.07 4.58
C LYS A 150 -4.41 16.80 4.16
N GLU A 151 -4.43 17.42 2.97
CA GLU A 151 -3.34 18.23 2.42
C GLU A 151 -2.03 17.49 2.14
N LYS A 152 -1.97 16.16 2.34
CA LYS A 152 -0.82 15.33 1.99
C LYS A 152 -1.15 14.39 0.82
N GLY A 153 -0.21 14.21 -0.09
CA GLY A 153 -0.38 13.38 -1.28
C GLY A 153 0.81 12.46 -1.57
N THR A 154 0.66 11.63 -2.60
CA THR A 154 1.75 10.75 -3.06
C THR A 154 2.97 11.55 -3.51
N THR A 155 2.75 12.74 -4.08
CA THR A 155 3.82 13.62 -4.56
C THR A 155 4.75 14.04 -3.44
N ASP A 156 4.21 14.32 -2.23
CA ASP A 156 5.00 14.78 -1.09
C ASP A 156 5.93 13.66 -0.60
N ALA A 157 5.41 12.44 -0.44
CA ALA A 157 6.20 11.28 -0.03
C ALA A 157 7.29 10.95 -1.07
N ILE A 158 6.95 10.95 -2.37
CA ILE A 158 7.91 10.74 -3.47
C ILE A 158 8.98 11.82 -3.47
N PHE A 159 8.60 13.09 -3.26
CA PHE A 159 9.52 14.23 -3.23
C PHE A 159 10.54 14.08 -2.11
N ILE A 160 10.11 13.70 -0.90
CA ILE A 160 11.03 13.49 0.24
C ILE A 160 12.04 12.39 -0.08
N VAL A 161 11.59 11.24 -0.61
CA VAL A 161 12.51 10.15 -1.00
C VAL A 161 13.54 10.63 -2.01
N ARG A 162 13.11 11.37 -3.04
CA ARG A 162 14.02 11.91 -4.06
C ARG A 162 14.99 12.95 -3.52
N GLN A 163 14.52 13.85 -2.67
CA GLN A 163 15.38 14.85 -2.00
C GLN A 163 16.45 14.20 -1.13
N LEU A 164 16.09 13.13 -0.42
CA LEU A 164 17.06 12.35 0.35
C LEU A 164 18.09 11.68 -0.55
N GLN A 165 17.67 11.04 -1.64
CA GLN A 165 18.60 10.46 -2.62
C GLN A 165 19.61 11.52 -3.14
N GLU A 166 19.13 12.71 -3.52
CA GLU A 166 19.97 13.80 -4.01
C GLU A 166 20.95 14.30 -2.93
N LYS A 167 20.49 14.51 -1.69
CA LYS A 167 21.32 14.94 -0.56
C LYS A 167 22.40 13.94 -0.20
N TYR A 168 22.09 12.63 -0.20
CA TYR A 168 23.08 11.58 0.09
C TYR A 168 24.12 11.48 -1.03
N ARG A 169 23.68 11.54 -2.29
CA ARG A 169 24.60 11.59 -3.44
C ARG A 169 25.51 12.80 -3.41
N ALA A 170 25.00 13.99 -3.11
CA ALA A 170 25.81 15.20 -2.99
C ALA A 170 26.89 15.07 -1.90
N LYS A 171 26.59 14.33 -0.84
CA LYS A 171 27.55 14.02 0.25
C LYS A 171 28.41 12.78 -0.02
N LYS A 172 28.26 12.12 -1.16
CA LYS A 172 28.93 10.84 -1.52
C LYS A 172 28.71 9.74 -0.47
N LYS A 173 27.53 9.72 0.16
CA LYS A 173 27.12 8.71 1.13
C LYS A 173 26.08 7.77 0.53
N ASP A 174 26.11 6.52 0.97
CA ASP A 174 25.08 5.55 0.61
C ASP A 174 23.79 5.87 1.36
N LEU A 175 22.66 5.67 0.67
CA LEU A 175 21.33 5.67 1.26
C LEU A 175 20.70 4.29 1.02
N TRP A 176 20.35 3.64 2.09
CA TRP A 176 19.64 2.36 2.07
C TRP A 176 18.15 2.57 2.26
N MET A 177 17.34 1.93 1.43
CA MET A 177 15.87 2.06 1.45
C MET A 177 15.24 0.68 1.42
N ALA A 178 14.21 0.45 2.24
CA ALA A 178 13.33 -0.71 2.14
C ALA A 178 11.90 -0.24 1.82
N PHE A 179 11.31 -0.84 0.79
CA PHE A 179 9.90 -0.69 0.44
C PHE A 179 9.16 -1.90 1.01
N VAL A 180 8.44 -1.68 2.10
CA VAL A 180 7.77 -2.74 2.87
C VAL A 180 6.31 -2.81 2.46
N ASP A 181 5.86 -4.00 2.06
CA ASP A 181 4.46 -4.30 1.68
C ASP A 181 3.80 -5.11 2.81
N LEU A 182 2.58 -4.72 3.20
CA LEU A 182 1.80 -5.47 4.17
C LEU A 182 0.82 -6.41 3.45
N GLU A 183 0.71 -7.65 3.93
CA GLU A 183 -0.14 -8.66 3.29
C GLU A 183 -1.61 -8.43 3.58
N LYS A 184 -2.38 -7.95 2.58
CA LYS A 184 -3.83 -7.75 2.67
C LYS A 184 -4.25 -7.00 3.95
N ALA A 185 -3.49 -5.98 4.33
CA ALA A 185 -3.59 -5.33 5.61
C ALA A 185 -5.01 -4.83 5.97
N PHE A 186 -5.70 -4.20 5.01
CA PHE A 186 -7.10 -3.77 5.19
C PHE A 186 -8.06 -4.93 5.44
N ASP A 187 -7.85 -6.08 4.78
CA ASP A 187 -8.75 -7.23 4.87
C ASP A 187 -8.45 -8.10 6.10
N ARG A 188 -7.24 -7.98 6.70
CA ARG A 188 -6.73 -8.90 7.70
C ARG A 188 -6.43 -8.28 9.07
N VAL A 189 -6.49 -6.95 9.21
CA VAL A 189 -6.27 -6.30 10.51
C VAL A 189 -7.28 -6.83 11.53
N PRO A 190 -6.85 -7.34 12.71
CA PRO A 190 -7.75 -7.81 13.75
C PRO A 190 -8.59 -6.64 14.27
N ARG A 191 -9.89 -6.83 14.43
CA ARG A 191 -10.78 -5.76 14.93
C ARG A 191 -10.47 -5.38 16.37
N GLU A 192 -10.04 -6.33 17.20
CA GLU A 192 -9.58 -6.06 18.56
C GLU A 192 -8.42 -5.05 18.57
N VAL A 193 -7.49 -5.16 17.60
CA VAL A 193 -6.39 -4.21 17.44
C VAL A 193 -6.90 -2.83 17.01
N VAL A 194 -7.95 -2.76 16.18
CA VAL A 194 -8.57 -1.48 15.81
C VAL A 194 -9.17 -0.79 17.04
N TRP A 195 -9.91 -1.54 17.88
CA TRP A 195 -10.52 -0.99 19.10
C TRP A 195 -9.47 -0.55 20.12
N TRP A 196 -8.45 -1.36 20.29
CA TRP A 196 -7.30 -1.03 21.13
C TRP A 196 -6.60 0.25 20.63
N ALA A 197 -6.35 0.37 19.33
CA ALA A 197 -5.68 1.53 18.77
C ALA A 197 -6.48 2.83 18.95
N LEU A 198 -7.81 2.78 18.78
CA LEU A 198 -8.68 3.93 19.03
C LEU A 198 -8.57 4.41 20.47
N ARG A 199 -8.65 3.49 21.45
CA ARG A 199 -8.50 3.80 22.88
C ARG A 199 -7.09 4.32 23.20
N SER A 200 -6.06 3.70 22.65
CA SER A 200 -4.65 4.13 22.83
C SER A 200 -4.38 5.55 22.33
N LEU A 201 -5.18 6.04 21.40
CA LEU A 201 -5.09 7.41 20.88
C LEU A 201 -6.09 8.37 21.54
N GLY A 202 -6.76 7.94 22.63
CA GLY A 202 -7.64 8.77 23.44
C GLY A 202 -9.00 9.06 22.80
N VAL A 203 -9.48 8.18 21.90
CA VAL A 203 -10.83 8.32 21.34
C VAL A 203 -11.87 7.98 22.41
N ASP A 204 -12.86 8.86 22.54
CA ASP A 204 -13.96 8.70 23.51
C ASP A 204 -14.69 7.36 23.34
N GLU A 205 -14.98 6.67 24.44
CA GLU A 205 -15.52 5.32 24.41
C GLU A 205 -16.88 5.23 23.71
N TRP A 206 -17.69 6.27 23.75
CA TRP A 206 -18.95 6.29 23.00
C TRP A 206 -18.72 6.26 21.48
N LEU A 207 -17.67 6.94 20.95
CA LEU A 207 -17.28 6.86 19.53
C LEU A 207 -16.76 5.47 19.18
N VAL A 208 -15.94 4.88 20.05
CA VAL A 208 -15.47 3.50 19.89
C VAL A 208 -16.65 2.54 19.82
N SER A 209 -17.63 2.68 20.70
CA SER A 209 -18.85 1.85 20.73
C SER A 209 -19.68 1.99 19.46
N VAL A 210 -19.87 3.22 18.95
CA VAL A 210 -20.58 3.47 17.68
C VAL A 210 -19.81 2.82 16.50
N ILE A 211 -18.49 2.92 16.50
CA ILE A 211 -17.66 2.27 15.47
C ILE A 211 -17.77 0.75 15.57
N GLN A 212 -17.71 0.18 16.78
CA GLN A 212 -17.91 -1.26 16.99
C GLN A 212 -19.27 -1.73 16.47
N ALA A 213 -20.33 -0.96 16.73
CA ALA A 213 -21.67 -1.26 16.21
C ALA A 213 -21.72 -1.31 14.68
N MET A 214 -20.96 -0.43 13.98
CA MET A 214 -20.86 -0.44 12.51
C MET A 214 -20.21 -1.72 11.97
N TYR A 215 -19.47 -2.45 12.80
CA TYR A 215 -18.77 -3.69 12.44
C TYR A 215 -19.42 -4.94 13.02
N ALA A 216 -20.36 -4.79 13.96
CA ALA A 216 -21.12 -5.89 14.51
C ALA A 216 -22.09 -6.46 13.47
N ASP A 217 -22.29 -7.77 13.50
CA ASP A 217 -23.26 -8.52 12.68
C ASP A 217 -23.24 -8.21 11.17
N THR A 218 -22.11 -7.72 10.67
CA THR A 218 -21.98 -7.35 9.26
C THR A 218 -21.90 -8.57 8.37
N SER A 219 -22.65 -8.51 7.26
CA SER A 219 -22.67 -9.54 6.24
C SER A 219 -22.45 -8.97 4.84
N THR A 220 -21.97 -9.80 3.94
CA THR A 220 -21.77 -9.42 2.55
C THR A 220 -22.19 -10.54 1.59
N MET A 221 -22.56 -10.15 0.40
CA MET A 221 -22.92 -11.04 -0.70
C MET A 221 -22.08 -10.66 -1.92
N VAL A 222 -21.52 -11.63 -2.62
CA VAL A 222 -20.78 -11.35 -3.86
C VAL A 222 -21.74 -11.06 -4.99
N LYS A 223 -21.55 -9.92 -5.68
CA LYS A 223 -22.34 -9.53 -6.85
C LYS A 223 -21.49 -9.68 -8.11
N LEU A 224 -21.95 -10.52 -9.05
CA LEU A 224 -21.23 -10.80 -10.28
C LEU A 224 -22.22 -10.97 -11.43
N ASN A 225 -22.09 -10.16 -12.50
CA ASN A 225 -22.93 -10.24 -13.70
C ASN A 225 -24.44 -10.29 -13.39
N GLY A 226 -24.91 -9.41 -12.52
CA GLY A 226 -26.33 -9.32 -12.13
C GLY A 226 -26.80 -10.40 -11.14
N LYS A 227 -25.98 -11.42 -10.86
CA LYS A 227 -26.29 -12.46 -9.86
C LYS A 227 -25.66 -12.14 -8.52
N VAL A 228 -26.27 -12.62 -7.44
CA VAL A 228 -25.85 -12.41 -6.07
C VAL A 228 -25.68 -13.77 -5.38
N SER A 229 -24.61 -13.95 -4.61
CA SER A 229 -24.37 -15.18 -3.83
C SER A 229 -25.22 -15.23 -2.57
N LYS A 230 -25.20 -16.38 -1.87
CA LYS A 230 -25.59 -16.42 -0.46
C LYS A 230 -24.71 -15.47 0.36
N GLY A 231 -25.31 -14.86 1.40
CA GLY A 231 -24.58 -14.00 2.34
C GLY A 231 -23.65 -14.78 3.24
N PHE A 232 -22.58 -14.14 3.68
CA PHE A 232 -21.65 -14.64 4.70
C PHE A 232 -21.27 -13.51 5.66
N GLY A 233 -20.98 -13.87 6.92
CA GLY A 233 -20.56 -12.93 7.94
C GLY A 233 -19.13 -12.41 7.69
N VAL A 234 -18.82 -11.25 8.27
CA VAL A 234 -17.51 -10.59 8.14
C VAL A 234 -17.00 -10.27 9.54
N ARG A 235 -15.92 -10.91 9.94
CA ARG A 235 -15.40 -10.83 11.32
C ARG A 235 -14.04 -10.13 11.43
N VAL A 236 -13.29 -10.06 10.34
CA VAL A 236 -11.91 -9.54 10.32
C VAL A 236 -11.79 -8.39 9.34
N GLY A 237 -10.81 -7.54 9.55
CA GLY A 237 -10.49 -6.42 8.67
C GLY A 237 -11.43 -5.24 8.77
N VAL A 238 -11.05 -4.19 8.04
CA VAL A 238 -11.87 -3.01 7.82
C VAL A 238 -12.50 -3.03 6.43
N HIS A 239 -13.62 -2.35 6.25
CA HIS A 239 -14.42 -2.44 5.03
C HIS A 239 -13.78 -1.67 3.86
N GLN A 240 -13.25 -2.36 2.84
CA GLN A 240 -12.80 -1.71 1.60
C GLN A 240 -14.00 -1.07 0.88
N GLY A 241 -14.13 0.25 0.94
CA GLY A 241 -15.25 1.02 0.38
C GLY A 241 -16.03 1.83 1.42
N SER A 242 -15.72 1.67 2.71
CA SER A 242 -16.14 2.54 3.79
C SER A 242 -15.40 3.88 3.74
N VAL A 243 -16.04 4.90 4.28
CA VAL A 243 -15.43 6.24 4.44
C VAL A 243 -14.49 6.26 5.65
N LEU A 244 -14.85 5.54 6.70
CA LEU A 244 -14.13 5.51 7.97
C LEU A 244 -12.90 4.58 7.95
N SER A 245 -12.95 3.48 7.20
CA SER A 245 -11.89 2.45 7.19
C SER A 245 -10.47 2.98 6.92
N PRO A 246 -10.25 3.94 6.02
CA PRO A 246 -8.91 4.51 5.83
C PRO A 246 -8.35 5.16 7.09
N LEU A 247 -9.18 5.90 7.83
CA LEU A 247 -8.78 6.52 9.09
C LEU A 247 -8.49 5.46 10.16
N LEU A 248 -9.35 4.45 10.31
CA LEU A 248 -9.13 3.36 11.27
C LEU A 248 -7.79 2.66 11.01
N PHE A 249 -7.45 2.43 9.75
CA PHE A 249 -6.21 1.77 9.40
C PHE A 249 -4.97 2.61 9.75
N ILE A 250 -4.96 3.93 9.45
CA ILE A 250 -3.84 4.79 9.84
C ILE A 250 -3.74 4.99 11.36
N ILE A 251 -4.86 4.93 12.08
CA ILE A 251 -4.90 4.92 13.56
C ILE A 251 -4.19 3.67 14.09
N VAL A 252 -4.47 2.49 13.51
CA VAL A 252 -3.77 1.25 13.87
C VAL A 252 -2.27 1.39 13.64
N LEU A 253 -1.85 1.84 12.46
CA LEU A 253 -0.43 2.02 12.15
C LEU A 253 0.25 3.01 13.10
N GLU A 254 -0.44 4.12 13.45
CA GLU A 254 0.02 5.11 14.43
C GLU A 254 0.24 4.48 15.80
N ALA A 255 -0.77 3.78 16.32
CA ALA A 255 -0.69 3.15 17.64
C ALA A 255 0.39 2.06 17.72
N LEU A 256 0.52 1.24 16.66
CA LEU A 256 1.51 0.16 16.61
C LEU A 256 2.94 0.67 16.54
N SER A 257 3.19 1.70 15.73
CA SER A 257 4.56 2.14 15.45
C SER A 257 5.12 3.16 16.43
N ARG A 258 4.28 3.80 17.22
CA ARG A 258 4.66 4.90 18.14
C ARG A 258 5.82 4.57 19.06
N GLY A 259 5.93 3.31 19.50
CA GLY A 259 6.95 2.86 20.45
C GLY A 259 8.33 2.55 19.84
N PHE A 260 8.44 2.41 18.51
CA PHE A 260 9.68 1.94 17.88
C PHE A 260 10.11 2.71 16.62
N ARG A 261 9.30 3.66 16.15
CA ARG A 261 9.64 4.48 14.99
C ARG A 261 10.65 5.58 15.32
N GLY A 262 11.49 5.94 14.35
CA GLY A 262 12.45 7.04 14.45
C GLY A 262 11.91 8.37 13.89
N GLY A 263 10.78 8.33 13.19
CA GLY A 263 10.13 9.49 12.59
C GLY A 263 10.78 10.00 11.30
N LEU A 264 10.29 11.16 10.82
CA LEU A 264 10.81 11.80 9.61
C LEU A 264 12.28 12.26 9.78
N PRO A 265 13.07 12.22 8.69
CA PRO A 265 12.69 11.77 7.34
C PRO A 265 13.00 10.29 7.08
N MET A 266 13.33 9.52 8.11
CA MET A 266 13.88 8.16 7.97
C MET A 266 12.82 7.07 7.88
N GLU A 267 11.55 7.45 7.98
CA GLU A 267 10.39 6.57 7.84
C GLU A 267 9.25 7.34 7.20
N LEU A 268 8.64 6.76 6.18
CA LEU A 268 7.54 7.37 5.43
C LEU A 268 6.43 6.34 5.25
N LEU A 269 5.21 6.68 5.67
CA LEU A 269 4.03 5.84 5.50
C LEU A 269 3.05 6.46 4.51
N TYR A 270 2.58 5.65 3.60
CA TYR A 270 1.42 5.97 2.76
C TYR A 270 0.39 4.85 2.90
N ALA A 271 -0.36 4.86 3.98
CA ALA A 271 -1.22 3.75 4.41
C ALA A 271 -0.41 2.46 4.58
N ASP A 272 -0.70 1.42 3.77
CA ASP A 272 -0.02 0.14 3.78
C ASP A 272 1.37 0.14 3.10
N ASP A 273 1.70 1.18 2.33
CA ASP A 273 3.02 1.35 1.71
C ASP A 273 3.98 2.06 2.68
N LEU A 274 4.97 1.35 3.22
CA LEU A 274 5.97 1.87 4.14
C LEU A 274 7.34 1.92 3.48
N VAL A 275 8.05 3.04 3.63
CA VAL A 275 9.45 3.19 3.25
C VAL A 275 10.29 3.42 4.49
N LEU A 276 11.30 2.57 4.68
CA LEU A 276 12.32 2.70 5.73
C LEU A 276 13.63 3.14 5.10
N LEU A 277 14.31 4.08 5.73
CA LEU A 277 15.57 4.64 5.26
C LEU A 277 16.63 4.51 6.34
N ALA A 278 17.88 4.26 5.92
CA ALA A 278 19.02 4.17 6.81
C ALA A 278 20.32 4.58 6.11
N ASP A 279 21.34 4.92 6.91
CA ASP A 279 22.68 5.30 6.45
C ASP A 279 23.55 4.07 6.17
N SER A 280 23.19 2.89 6.68
CA SER A 280 23.91 1.63 6.54
C SER A 280 22.96 0.45 6.30
N GLU A 281 23.51 -0.65 5.83
CA GLU A 281 22.79 -1.92 5.64
C GLU A 281 22.30 -2.46 6.97
N GLU A 282 23.15 -2.51 7.97
CA GLU A 282 22.85 -3.01 9.31
C GLU A 282 21.73 -2.19 9.94
N GLY A 283 21.80 -0.85 9.85
CA GLY A 283 20.76 0.03 10.35
C GLY A 283 19.41 -0.17 9.65
N LEU A 284 19.42 -0.50 8.34
CA LEU A 284 18.20 -0.83 7.62
C LEU A 284 17.62 -2.16 8.06
N VAL A 285 18.46 -3.20 8.20
CA VAL A 285 18.07 -4.53 8.67
C VAL A 285 17.42 -4.44 10.05
N ASP A 286 18.04 -3.71 10.98
CA ASP A 286 17.48 -3.52 12.33
C ASP A 286 16.12 -2.82 12.31
N LYS A 287 15.97 -1.79 11.47
CA LYS A 287 14.66 -1.13 11.29
C LYS A 287 13.61 -2.08 10.74
N ILE A 288 13.94 -2.84 9.69
CA ILE A 288 13.01 -3.81 9.09
C ILE A 288 12.57 -4.84 10.15
N LYS A 289 13.52 -5.37 10.95
CA LYS A 289 13.20 -6.31 12.03
C LYS A 289 12.25 -5.71 13.05
N LYS A 290 12.54 -4.50 13.55
CA LYS A 290 11.68 -3.79 14.51
C LYS A 290 10.26 -3.59 13.98
N TRP A 291 10.15 -3.10 12.74
CA TRP A 291 8.86 -2.89 12.09
C TRP A 291 8.12 -4.22 11.85
N LYS A 292 8.82 -5.27 11.39
CA LYS A 292 8.24 -6.59 11.18
C LYS A 292 7.68 -7.15 12.48
N VAL A 293 8.47 -7.17 13.54
CA VAL A 293 8.04 -7.66 14.86
C VAL A 293 6.85 -6.85 15.37
N GLY A 294 6.95 -5.52 15.41
CA GLY A 294 5.88 -4.65 15.91
C GLY A 294 4.56 -4.79 15.16
N MET A 295 4.59 -5.06 13.85
CA MET A 295 3.39 -5.30 13.06
C MET A 295 2.84 -6.72 13.26
N GLU A 296 3.71 -7.74 13.22
CA GLU A 296 3.29 -9.15 13.27
C GLU A 296 2.78 -9.57 14.66
N GLU A 297 3.30 -8.99 15.73
CA GLU A 297 2.78 -9.16 17.10
C GLU A 297 1.31 -8.74 17.25
N LYS A 298 0.82 -7.88 16.40
CA LYS A 298 -0.55 -7.37 16.38
C LYS A 298 -1.36 -7.85 15.17
N GLY A 299 -0.93 -8.93 14.52
CA GLY A 299 -1.66 -9.58 13.44
C GLY A 299 -1.59 -8.89 12.08
N LEU A 300 -0.66 -7.96 11.86
CA LEU A 300 -0.35 -7.41 10.55
C LEU A 300 0.89 -8.09 9.99
N ARG A 301 0.77 -8.81 8.87
CA ARG A 301 1.88 -9.57 8.29
C ARG A 301 2.65 -8.77 7.25
N VAL A 302 3.99 -8.75 7.39
CA VAL A 302 4.88 -8.20 6.35
C VAL A 302 5.02 -9.20 5.20
N ASN A 303 4.80 -8.74 3.98
CA ASN A 303 4.95 -9.55 2.77
C ASN A 303 6.41 -9.55 2.31
N MET A 304 7.19 -10.51 2.78
CA MET A 304 8.62 -10.62 2.49
C MET A 304 8.91 -10.74 0.98
N ALA A 305 8.08 -11.46 0.23
CA ALA A 305 8.27 -11.65 -1.20
C ALA A 305 8.13 -10.35 -2.01
N LYS A 306 7.28 -9.42 -1.55
CA LYS A 306 7.07 -8.11 -2.20
C LYS A 306 7.89 -7.00 -1.59
N THR A 307 8.35 -7.14 -0.37
CA THR A 307 9.29 -6.20 0.27
C THR A 307 10.60 -6.20 -0.51
N LYS A 308 11.10 -5.02 -0.86
CA LYS A 308 12.32 -4.85 -1.67
C LYS A 308 13.24 -3.86 -1.00
N VAL A 309 14.53 -4.08 -1.19
CA VAL A 309 15.58 -3.19 -0.69
C VAL A 309 16.27 -2.52 -1.88
N MET A 310 16.71 -1.28 -1.69
CA MET A 310 17.45 -0.51 -2.69
C MET A 310 18.62 0.20 -2.00
N ARG A 311 19.81 0.05 -2.57
CA ARG A 311 20.98 0.82 -2.18
C ARG A 311 21.21 1.92 -3.20
N CYS A 312 21.13 3.17 -2.77
CA CYS A 312 21.49 4.33 -3.57
C CYS A 312 22.90 4.75 -3.25
N ARG A 313 23.80 4.69 -4.24
CA ARG A 313 25.21 5.11 -4.11
C ARG A 313 25.60 6.06 -5.23
N ASP A 314 26.63 6.84 -5.00
CA ASP A 314 27.22 7.67 -6.06
C ASP A 314 27.77 6.78 -7.18
N GLY A 315 27.41 7.08 -8.43
CA GLY A 315 27.77 6.26 -9.58
C GLY A 315 26.83 5.08 -9.91
N ALA A 316 25.87 4.71 -9.04
CA ALA A 316 24.80 3.79 -9.40
C ALA A 316 23.88 4.48 -10.41
N GLY A 317 23.94 4.08 -11.66
CA GLY A 317 23.05 4.61 -12.70
C GLY A 317 23.58 5.79 -13.51
N GLN A 318 24.85 6.16 -13.42
CA GLN A 318 25.49 6.74 -14.60
C GLN A 318 25.57 5.63 -15.64
N ALA A 319 24.44 5.42 -16.33
CA ALA A 319 24.48 4.80 -17.64
C ALA A 319 25.43 5.68 -18.46
N VAL A 320 26.66 5.23 -18.63
CA VAL A 320 27.47 5.68 -19.77
C VAL A 320 26.50 5.64 -20.92
N LYS A 321 26.23 6.78 -21.61
CA LYS A 321 25.31 6.84 -22.72
C LYS A 321 25.59 5.63 -23.59
N SER A 322 24.79 4.56 -23.39
CA SER A 322 24.98 3.32 -24.12
C SER A 322 24.61 3.65 -25.55
N GLY A 323 25.48 3.37 -26.48
CA GLY A 323 25.14 3.44 -27.90
C GLY A 323 23.91 2.56 -28.17
N LYS A 324 23.28 2.72 -29.30
CA LYS A 324 22.05 1.99 -29.69
C LYS A 324 22.14 0.48 -29.47
N PHE A 325 23.36 -0.09 -29.47
CA PHE A 325 23.72 -1.46 -29.09
C PHE A 325 25.00 -1.41 -28.24
N PRO A 326 24.95 -1.54 -26.94
CA PRO A 326 26.12 -1.37 -26.08
C PRO A 326 27.06 -2.58 -26.12
N CYS A 327 28.37 -2.29 -26.21
CA CYS A 327 29.40 -3.31 -26.04
C CYS A 327 29.42 -3.84 -24.61
N GLY A 328 29.38 -5.16 -24.45
CA GLY A 328 29.38 -5.82 -23.12
C GLY A 328 30.63 -5.54 -22.28
N VAL A 329 31.73 -5.03 -22.86
CA VAL A 329 32.98 -4.68 -22.15
C VAL A 329 33.05 -3.20 -21.82
N CYS A 330 32.88 -2.28 -22.80
CA CYS A 330 33.10 -0.85 -22.60
C CYS A 330 31.83 0.01 -22.62
N ASN A 331 30.68 -0.58 -22.81
CA ASN A 331 29.34 0.04 -22.87
C ASN A 331 29.13 1.10 -23.98
N LYS A 332 30.09 1.31 -24.87
CA LYS A 332 29.93 2.18 -26.05
C LYS A 332 29.19 1.43 -27.15
N GLY A 333 28.46 2.14 -28.03
CA GLY A 333 27.72 1.53 -29.13
C GLY A 333 28.59 0.65 -30.03
N VAL A 334 28.16 -0.58 -30.27
CA VAL A 334 28.84 -1.48 -31.22
C VAL A 334 28.41 -1.17 -32.67
N GLY A 335 29.34 -1.25 -33.58
CA GLY A 335 29.10 -1.17 -35.05
C GLY A 335 29.24 -2.54 -35.70
N ILE A 336 29.37 -2.54 -37.05
CA ILE A 336 29.47 -3.75 -37.88
C ILE A 336 30.66 -4.65 -37.46
N ASN A 337 31.69 -4.08 -36.84
CA ASN A 337 32.91 -4.78 -36.43
C ASN A 337 32.82 -5.23 -34.96
N SER A 338 31.88 -6.13 -34.65
CA SER A 338 31.63 -6.69 -33.35
C SER A 338 31.39 -8.19 -33.41
N ILE A 339 31.59 -8.87 -32.29
CA ILE A 339 31.39 -10.31 -32.12
C ILE A 339 30.48 -10.56 -30.90
N GLU A 340 29.61 -11.55 -30.99
CA GLU A 340 28.75 -11.97 -29.92
C GLU A 340 29.50 -12.94 -28.95
N CYS A 341 29.35 -12.76 -27.65
CA CYS A 341 29.88 -13.68 -26.67
C CYS A 341 28.97 -14.89 -26.50
N ALA A 342 29.49 -16.10 -26.67
CA ALA A 342 28.73 -17.35 -26.53
C ALA A 342 28.16 -17.60 -25.11
N SER A 343 28.77 -17.01 -24.08
CA SER A 343 28.33 -17.22 -22.67
C SER A 343 27.30 -16.21 -22.19
N CYS A 344 27.44 -14.91 -22.53
CA CYS A 344 26.55 -13.86 -22.02
C CYS A 344 25.74 -13.14 -23.12
N HIS A 345 25.85 -13.58 -24.38
CA HIS A 345 25.17 -13.04 -25.54
C HIS A 345 25.34 -11.53 -25.78
N ALA A 346 26.31 -10.90 -25.11
CA ALA A 346 26.62 -9.50 -25.31
C ALA A 346 27.48 -9.30 -26.57
N TRP A 347 27.16 -8.27 -27.35
CA TRP A 347 27.99 -7.85 -28.49
C TRP A 347 29.21 -7.10 -28.00
N ILE A 348 30.40 -7.46 -28.50
CA ILE A 348 31.68 -6.93 -28.08
C ILE A 348 32.39 -6.32 -29.30
N HIS A 349 32.89 -5.08 -29.16
CA HIS A 349 33.73 -4.49 -30.22
C HIS A 349 34.97 -5.37 -30.52
N ARG A 350 35.42 -5.39 -31.74
CA ARG A 350 36.69 -6.01 -32.12
C ARG A 350 37.84 -5.59 -31.19
N ARG A 351 38.00 -4.29 -30.93
CA ARG A 351 39.04 -3.75 -30.00
C ARG A 351 38.88 -4.20 -28.54
N CYS A 352 37.66 -4.52 -28.12
CA CYS A 352 37.36 -5.00 -26.77
C CYS A 352 37.37 -6.53 -26.68
N SER A 353 37.40 -7.23 -27.80
CA SER A 353 37.38 -8.70 -27.84
C SER A 353 38.75 -9.34 -27.63
N GLY A 354 39.83 -8.57 -27.77
CA GLY A 354 41.20 -9.09 -27.74
C GLY A 354 41.57 -9.87 -29.02
N ILE A 355 40.73 -9.93 -30.06
CA ILE A 355 40.99 -10.65 -31.28
C ILE A 355 41.86 -9.80 -32.22
N ILE A 356 43.03 -10.32 -32.56
CA ILE A 356 43.96 -9.72 -33.55
C ILE A 356 43.59 -10.27 -34.93
N GLY A 357 43.28 -9.36 -35.89
CA GLY A 357 42.91 -9.75 -37.24
C GLY A 357 41.43 -9.55 -37.56
N LYS A 358 40.94 -10.15 -38.64
CA LYS A 358 39.52 -10.07 -39.07
C LYS A 358 38.65 -10.91 -38.15
N LEU A 359 37.53 -10.36 -37.67
CA LEU A 359 36.52 -11.14 -36.94
C LEU A 359 35.93 -12.18 -37.89
N LYS A 360 36.05 -13.46 -37.54
CA LYS A 360 35.29 -14.54 -38.17
C LYS A 360 34.09 -14.85 -37.26
N PRO A 361 32.93 -15.26 -37.83
CA PRO A 361 31.84 -15.79 -37.02
C PRO A 361 32.39 -17.00 -36.25
N ALA A 362 32.60 -16.83 -34.93
CA ALA A 362 33.07 -17.89 -34.08
C ALA A 362 31.93 -18.28 -33.14
N SER A 363 31.53 -19.53 -33.18
CA SER A 363 30.51 -20.10 -32.30
C SER A 363 30.91 -20.10 -30.80
N ASP A 364 32.23 -19.98 -30.52
CA ASP A 364 32.80 -20.25 -29.21
C ASP A 364 33.50 -19.05 -28.55
N TYR A 365 33.31 -17.82 -29.08
CA TYR A 365 33.95 -16.64 -28.50
C TYR A 365 33.36 -16.32 -27.13
N CYS A 366 34.22 -16.34 -26.12
CA CYS A 366 33.92 -15.86 -24.76
C CYS A 366 34.59 -14.51 -24.51
N CYS A 367 33.85 -13.50 -24.06
CA CYS A 367 34.40 -12.18 -23.76
C CYS A 367 35.33 -12.18 -22.50
N SER A 368 36.17 -11.16 -22.36
CA SER A 368 37.10 -11.05 -21.25
C SER A 368 36.45 -11.11 -19.87
N LYS A 369 35.20 -10.65 -19.76
CA LYS A 369 34.40 -10.76 -18.54
C LYS A 369 33.98 -12.20 -18.21
N CYS A 370 33.75 -13.02 -19.23
CA CYS A 370 33.38 -14.43 -19.05
C CYS A 370 34.58 -15.37 -18.96
N ARG A 371 35.73 -15.02 -19.56
CA ARG A 371 36.98 -15.83 -19.51
C ARG A 371 37.78 -15.71 -18.23
N GLY A 372 37.78 -14.51 -17.65
CA GLY A 372 38.45 -14.32 -16.37
C GLY A 372 37.53 -14.80 -15.26
N GLY A 373 37.71 -16.00 -14.76
CA GLY A 373 36.93 -16.62 -13.70
C GLY A 373 36.73 -15.82 -12.40
N ASN A 374 36.64 -14.53 -12.53
CA ASN A 374 36.06 -13.54 -11.63
C ASN A 374 35.44 -12.48 -12.54
N PRO A 375 34.12 -12.51 -12.85
CA PRO A 375 33.48 -11.28 -13.17
C PRO A 375 33.77 -10.44 -11.94
N GLY A 376 34.54 -9.34 -12.09
CA GLY A 376 34.69 -8.38 -11.02
C GLY A 376 33.30 -8.25 -10.43
N ARG A 377 33.13 -8.70 -9.21
CA ARG A 377 31.91 -8.56 -8.45
C ARG A 377 31.52 -7.09 -8.66
N SER A 378 30.61 -6.84 -9.59
CA SER A 378 29.77 -5.69 -9.41
C SER A 378 29.25 -5.91 -7.99
N ASP A 379 29.54 -5.02 -7.05
CA ASP A 379 28.95 -4.99 -5.70
C ASP A 379 27.45 -4.75 -5.80
N VAL A 380 26.76 -5.49 -6.63
CA VAL A 380 25.32 -5.59 -6.68
C VAL A 380 24.99 -6.69 -5.69
N LEU A 381 24.79 -6.27 -4.44
CA LEU A 381 24.12 -7.10 -3.46
C LEU A 381 22.80 -7.55 -4.09
N GLN A 382 22.69 -8.84 -4.36
CA GLN A 382 21.45 -9.37 -4.94
C GLN A 382 20.39 -9.61 -3.85
N GLN A 383 20.82 -9.86 -2.62
CA GLN A 383 19.96 -10.15 -1.47
C GLN A 383 20.58 -9.63 -0.18
N ILE A 384 19.73 -9.24 0.76
CA ILE A 384 20.08 -8.93 2.14
C ILE A 384 19.39 -9.94 3.04
N SER A 385 20.15 -10.61 3.89
CA SER A 385 19.61 -11.58 4.84
C SER A 385 19.12 -10.88 6.12
N LEU A 386 17.87 -11.11 6.50
CA LEU A 386 17.33 -10.69 7.78
C LEU A 386 17.59 -11.72 8.87
N GLU A 387 17.35 -12.99 8.55
CA GLU A 387 17.51 -14.17 9.40
C GLU A 387 17.75 -15.38 8.52
N VAL A 388 18.12 -16.53 9.09
CA VAL A 388 18.31 -17.77 8.34
C VAL A 388 17.04 -18.09 7.53
N GLY A 389 17.15 -18.04 6.20
CA GLY A 389 16.05 -18.33 5.27
C GLY A 389 15.09 -17.15 4.99
N GLN A 390 15.40 -15.94 5.43
CA GLN A 390 14.62 -14.73 5.13
C GLN A 390 15.49 -13.69 4.40
N ASP A 391 15.58 -13.85 3.09
CA ASP A 391 16.35 -12.96 2.23
C ASP A 391 15.44 -11.95 1.53
N LEU A 392 15.86 -10.68 1.50
CA LEU A 392 15.22 -9.61 0.76
C LEU A 392 15.95 -9.33 -0.54
N GLU A 393 15.21 -9.24 -1.62
CA GLU A 393 15.75 -8.91 -2.93
C GLU A 393 16.18 -7.43 -2.98
N CYS A 394 17.43 -7.20 -3.40
CA CYS A 394 17.93 -5.88 -3.73
C CYS A 394 17.55 -5.52 -5.16
N VAL A 395 16.97 -4.34 -5.35
CA VAL A 395 16.50 -3.86 -6.64
C VAL A 395 17.13 -2.51 -7.02
N ASP A 396 17.39 -2.32 -8.31
CA ASP A 396 17.88 -1.03 -8.84
C ASP A 396 16.74 -0.04 -9.13
N LYS A 397 15.51 -0.53 -9.21
CA LYS A 397 14.30 0.25 -9.51
C LYS A 397 13.10 -0.32 -8.77
N PHE A 398 12.28 0.58 -8.24
CA PHE A 398 11.03 0.20 -7.57
C PHE A 398 9.90 1.17 -7.93
N CYS A 399 8.69 0.62 -8.15
CA CYS A 399 7.50 1.44 -8.36
C CYS A 399 6.87 1.81 -7.00
N TYR A 400 7.14 3.03 -6.55
CA TYR A 400 6.64 3.58 -5.30
C TYR A 400 5.53 4.61 -5.58
N LEU A 401 4.33 4.37 -5.05
CA LEU A 401 3.15 5.24 -5.18
C LEU A 401 2.84 5.67 -6.62
N GLY A 402 3.07 4.77 -7.59
CA GLY A 402 2.83 5.04 -9.01
C GLY A 402 3.96 5.78 -9.74
N ASP A 403 5.05 6.08 -9.05
CA ASP A 403 6.28 6.62 -9.64
C ASP A 403 7.43 5.62 -9.57
N VAL A 404 8.44 5.76 -10.42
CA VAL A 404 9.62 4.87 -10.43
C VAL A 404 10.77 5.55 -9.71
N ILE A 405 11.18 4.96 -8.59
CA ILE A 405 12.40 5.31 -7.87
C ILE A 405 13.53 4.42 -8.40
N ALA A 406 14.67 5.00 -8.76
CA ALA A 406 15.85 4.28 -9.22
C ALA A 406 17.04 4.53 -8.27
N ALA A 407 17.87 3.51 -8.06
CA ALA A 407 19.05 3.57 -7.20
C ALA A 407 20.05 4.67 -7.63
N GLY A 408 20.14 4.95 -8.93
CA GLY A 408 20.94 6.04 -9.49
C GLY A 408 20.35 7.43 -9.30
N GLY A 409 19.15 7.57 -8.72
CA GLY A 409 18.42 8.83 -8.59
C GLY A 409 17.89 9.36 -9.94
N GLY A 410 17.46 10.62 -9.95
CA GLY A 410 16.94 11.31 -11.15
C GLY A 410 15.52 10.93 -11.52
N ALA A 411 14.96 11.61 -12.50
CA ALA A 411 13.57 11.45 -12.95
C ALA A 411 13.41 10.71 -14.30
N GLU A 412 14.52 10.28 -14.93
CA GLU A 412 14.48 9.72 -16.29
C GLU A 412 13.62 8.46 -16.38
N GLU A 413 13.80 7.51 -15.45
CA GLU A 413 13.03 6.26 -15.41
C GLU A 413 11.54 6.50 -15.13
N ALA A 414 11.23 7.43 -14.26
CA ALA A 414 9.86 7.86 -13.98
C ALA A 414 9.20 8.48 -15.22
N SER A 415 9.90 9.38 -15.89
CA SER A 415 9.42 10.00 -17.13
C SER A 415 9.18 8.97 -18.22
N ARG A 416 10.10 8.02 -18.40
CA ARG A 416 9.94 6.91 -19.36
C ARG A 416 8.73 6.02 -19.02
N ALA A 417 8.52 5.74 -17.72
CA ALA A 417 7.37 4.95 -17.28
C ALA A 417 6.05 5.67 -17.54
N ARG A 418 5.97 6.98 -17.24
CA ARG A 418 4.78 7.81 -17.50
C ARG A 418 4.44 7.89 -18.98
N VAL A 419 5.45 8.08 -19.85
CA VAL A 419 5.27 8.09 -21.31
C VAL A 419 4.72 6.74 -21.78
N ARG A 420 5.27 5.61 -21.32
CA ARG A 420 4.76 4.27 -21.67
C ARG A 420 3.31 4.07 -21.23
N CYS A 421 2.96 4.50 -20.01
CA CYS A 421 1.58 4.42 -19.49
C CYS A 421 0.61 5.29 -20.31
N ALA A 422 1.03 6.49 -20.73
CA ALA A 422 0.23 7.37 -21.56
C ALA A 422 -0.02 6.73 -22.95
N TRP A 423 1.00 6.20 -23.60
CA TRP A 423 0.87 5.49 -24.88
C TRP A 423 -0.03 4.26 -24.80
N ALA A 424 0.05 3.49 -23.70
CA ALA A 424 -0.81 2.31 -23.49
C ALA A 424 -2.30 2.67 -23.31
N LYS A 425 -2.61 3.89 -22.84
CA LYS A 425 -3.99 4.39 -22.71
C LYS A 425 -4.50 5.06 -24.00
N PHE A 426 -3.59 5.48 -24.87
CA PHE A 426 -3.94 6.13 -26.13
C PHE A 426 -4.27 5.12 -27.25
N LYS A 427 -3.78 3.88 -27.16
CA LYS A 427 -4.15 2.74 -28.02
C LYS A 427 -5.48 2.11 -27.56
#